data_2494b15ef7fd87542eaa06b4d2c60cd6
#
_entry.id   2494b15ef7fd87542eaa06b4d2c60cd6
#
_cell.length_a   1.000
_cell.length_b   1.000
_cell.length_c   1.000
_cell.angle_alpha   90.00
_cell.angle_beta   90.00
_cell.angle_gamma   90.00
#
_symmetry.space_group_name_H-M   'P 1'
#
loop_
_entity.id
_entity.type
_entity.pdbx_description
1 polymer ?
#
loop_
_entity_poly.entity_id
_entity_poly.type
_entity_poly.pdbx_seq_one_letter_code
_entity_poly.pdbx_strand_id
1 'polypeptide(L)'
;MPPKRIRVSEGSCWRCKDRRVLCDVQKPVCTRCEAAGTKCEYGVRLKWAGGVAARGRFAGQLVPVKSPTPTPQIQTPSTPDDWQVLYFSREVLPRFSLMDSGLGIDPAWLVTDSSIHQAVIAVANAHRLFKNHAAWKETLSHIKQARLTAIRSLRTRLQESFDLSHTITFPSSVLLCMLDGIIEPQDDGLAAGFHLRGGRAILQHGNHMMEVSSTKSGPISLLLSVYAAMDLTYAILGGEAPHLGPDVWLQLAGSEAWWTGISDDHAFVDIMALLAQLAQLGHDAHTTGFVVPIRELLEIQLTLGRTELRLENLALPSSSGDGCQSIDALTIFCSAYRATARIYMYRALCNLDISDVLVQESVQEGVDALQQGPEIGKLAHCLLFPCLMIGAHCMNPDAQQTVLSSLEIADEYLSFGSVKVMEAFLKDIWSAGNVQGDFWTMMRPVSTKAFMF
;
A
#
# COMPACT_ATOMS: atom_id res chain seq x y z
N MET A 1 15.93 43.98 -18.10
CA MET A 1 16.49 42.87 -17.30
C MET A 1 15.34 42.14 -16.64
N PRO A 2 15.17 40.84 -16.82
CA PRO A 2 14.11 40.08 -16.12
C PRO A 2 14.47 40.01 -14.62
N PRO A 3 13.48 40.10 -13.70
CA PRO A 3 13.74 40.07 -12.27
C PRO A 3 14.33 38.71 -11.87
N LYS A 4 15.46 38.75 -11.12
CA LYS A 4 16.11 37.55 -10.56
C LYS A 4 15.08 36.77 -9.71
N ARG A 5 14.81 35.52 -10.06
CA ARG A 5 14.01 34.60 -9.23
C ARG A 5 14.71 34.40 -7.89
N ILE A 6 14.09 34.85 -6.82
CA ILE A 6 14.56 34.61 -5.45
C ILE A 6 14.35 33.11 -5.17
N ARG A 7 15.45 32.36 -4.99
CA ARG A 7 15.38 30.96 -4.57
C ARG A 7 14.96 30.92 -3.11
N VAL A 8 13.82 30.28 -2.84
CA VAL A 8 13.36 30.02 -1.48
C VAL A 8 14.32 28.98 -0.88
N SER A 9 14.90 29.28 0.30
CA SER A 9 15.79 28.32 0.99
C SER A 9 15.02 27.10 1.47
N GLU A 10 15.63 25.94 1.41
CA GLU A 10 15.09 24.72 1.96
C GLU A 10 14.84 24.90 3.47
N GLY A 11 13.75 24.36 4.02
CA GLY A 11 13.37 24.58 5.42
C GLY A 11 12.68 25.90 5.76
N SER A 12 12.47 26.82 4.79
CA SER A 12 11.79 28.10 5.04
C SER A 12 10.39 27.93 5.59
N CYS A 13 9.98 28.81 6.53
CA CYS A 13 8.60 28.85 7.02
C CYS A 13 7.61 29.20 5.90
N TRP A 14 6.34 28.78 6.05
CA TRP A 14 5.32 28.95 5.02
C TRP A 14 5.03 30.42 4.72
N ARG A 15 5.05 31.28 5.71
CA ARG A 15 4.80 32.71 5.53
C ARG A 15 5.84 33.38 4.64
N CYS A 16 7.12 33.01 4.81
CA CYS A 16 8.20 33.51 3.94
C CYS A 16 8.11 32.93 2.53
N LYS A 17 7.74 31.66 2.40
CA LYS A 17 7.50 31.01 1.09
C LYS A 17 6.36 31.69 0.32
N ASP A 18 5.23 31.97 0.99
CA ASP A 18 4.06 32.61 0.36
C ASP A 18 4.39 34.06 -0.09
N ARG A 19 5.20 34.77 0.69
CA ARG A 19 5.66 36.14 0.37
C ARG A 19 6.87 36.17 -0.58
N ARG A 20 7.43 35.02 -0.94
CA ARG A 20 8.62 34.87 -1.79
C ARG A 20 9.83 35.68 -1.29
N VAL A 21 10.04 35.67 0.01
CA VAL A 21 11.18 36.32 0.67
C VAL A 21 12.09 35.28 1.30
N LEU A 22 13.38 35.62 1.41
CA LEU A 22 14.37 34.75 2.03
C LEU A 22 14.05 34.57 3.51
N CYS A 23 14.02 33.33 4.00
CA CYS A 23 13.83 32.98 5.40
C CYS A 23 15.17 32.57 6.02
N ASP A 24 15.41 32.98 7.24
CA ASP A 24 16.60 32.63 8.02
C ASP A 24 16.45 31.31 8.79
N VAL A 25 15.30 30.65 8.64
CA VAL A 25 14.99 29.32 9.20
C VAL A 25 15.11 29.22 10.73
N GLN A 26 15.19 30.33 11.45
CA GLN A 26 15.23 30.32 12.94
C GLN A 26 13.92 29.79 13.51
N LYS A 27 14.02 28.88 14.48
CA LYS A 27 12.89 28.31 15.20
C LYS A 27 12.85 28.84 16.66
N PRO A 28 11.65 29.05 17.25
CA PRO A 28 10.32 28.73 16.72
C PRO A 28 9.79 29.76 15.73
N VAL A 29 10.31 30.98 15.70
CA VAL A 29 9.86 32.08 14.83
C VAL A 29 11.07 32.65 14.08
N CYS A 30 10.98 32.77 12.74
CA CYS A 30 12.05 33.42 11.97
C CYS A 30 12.03 34.94 12.15
N THR A 31 13.19 35.60 12.09
CA THR A 31 13.32 37.02 12.33
C THR A 31 12.40 37.90 11.46
N ARG A 32 12.12 37.44 10.22
CA ARG A 32 11.21 38.19 9.31
C ARG A 32 9.74 38.07 9.68
N CYS A 33 9.34 36.93 10.24
CA CYS A 33 7.96 36.80 10.74
C CYS A 33 7.79 37.54 12.07
N GLU A 34 8.80 37.54 12.92
CA GLU A 34 8.85 38.26 14.19
C GLU A 34 8.77 39.76 13.95
N ALA A 35 9.63 40.28 13.10
CA ALA A 35 9.63 41.71 12.73
C ALA A 35 8.32 42.19 12.05
N ALA A 36 7.63 41.24 11.38
CA ALA A 36 6.36 41.52 10.70
C ALA A 36 5.13 41.24 11.58
N GLY A 37 5.28 40.79 12.83
CA GLY A 37 4.19 40.44 13.74
C GLY A 37 3.26 39.36 13.18
N THR A 38 3.78 38.42 12.32
CA THR A 38 2.94 37.47 11.65
C THR A 38 3.25 36.04 12.12
N LYS A 39 2.23 35.19 12.15
CA LYS A 39 2.37 33.76 12.53
C LYS A 39 3.42 33.05 11.66
N CYS A 40 4.39 32.44 12.30
CA CYS A 40 5.48 31.69 11.63
C CYS A 40 5.23 30.21 11.78
N GLU A 41 5.04 29.53 10.65
CA GLU A 41 4.72 28.10 10.63
C GLU A 41 5.74 27.36 9.77
N TYR A 42 6.30 26.29 10.33
CA TYR A 42 7.18 25.34 9.67
C TYR A 42 6.44 24.00 9.50
N GLY A 43 6.98 23.10 8.69
CA GLY A 43 6.43 21.77 8.51
C GLY A 43 5.77 21.55 7.14
N VAL A 44 5.05 20.47 6.99
CA VAL A 44 4.39 20.10 5.73
C VAL A 44 3.05 20.80 5.63
N ARG A 45 2.83 21.55 4.55
CA ARG A 45 1.53 22.12 4.21
C ARG A 45 0.98 21.41 3.00
N LEU A 46 -0.06 20.64 3.17
CA LEU A 46 -0.78 20.01 2.07
C LEU A 46 -1.40 21.10 1.20
N LYS A 47 -0.86 21.32 0.01
CA LYS A 47 -1.47 22.16 -1.04
C LYS A 47 -2.14 21.25 -2.05
N TRP A 48 -3.44 21.22 -2.02
CA TRP A 48 -4.20 20.65 -3.12
C TRP A 48 -4.10 21.61 -4.31
N ALA A 49 -3.73 21.08 -5.48
CA ALA A 49 -3.72 21.88 -6.70
C ALA A 49 -5.15 22.36 -7.00
N GLY A 50 -5.37 23.67 -6.90
CA GLY A 50 -6.70 24.30 -7.08
C GLY A 50 -7.19 24.36 -8.51
N GLY A 51 -6.64 23.58 -9.46
CA GLY A 51 -7.02 23.56 -10.85
C GLY A 51 -7.19 22.16 -11.40
N VAL A 52 -7.94 22.02 -12.48
CA VAL A 52 -8.24 20.76 -13.18
C VAL A 52 -6.97 20.08 -13.72
N ALA A 53 -5.90 20.85 -13.97
CA ALA A 53 -4.60 20.32 -14.36
C ALA A 53 -3.48 21.31 -13.98
N ALA A 54 -2.34 20.77 -13.58
CA ALA A 54 -1.12 21.55 -13.32
C ALA A 54 -0.39 21.96 -14.60
N ARG A 55 -0.65 21.29 -15.74
CA ARG A 55 -0.03 21.50 -17.06
C ARG A 55 -1.02 21.18 -18.18
N GLY A 56 -0.80 21.73 -19.38
CA GLY A 56 -1.59 21.49 -20.57
C GLY A 56 -2.68 22.53 -20.85
N ARG A 57 -3.57 22.25 -21.83
CA ARG A 57 -4.61 23.18 -22.32
C ARG A 57 -5.56 23.73 -21.24
N PHE A 58 -5.66 23.03 -20.10
CA PHE A 58 -6.53 23.41 -18.97
C PHE A 58 -5.76 23.88 -17.75
N ALA A 59 -4.45 24.15 -17.89
CA ALA A 59 -3.63 24.63 -16.78
C ALA A 59 -4.13 25.98 -16.30
N GLY A 60 -4.44 26.07 -14.99
CA GLY A 60 -4.89 27.30 -14.35
C GLY A 60 -6.38 27.64 -14.53
N GLN A 61 -7.17 26.81 -15.21
CA GLN A 61 -8.62 26.99 -15.21
C GLN A 61 -9.20 26.58 -13.85
N LEU A 62 -9.79 27.52 -13.16
CA LEU A 62 -10.61 27.26 -11.99
C LEU A 62 -11.89 26.54 -12.46
N VAL A 63 -12.25 25.45 -11.80
CA VAL A 63 -13.58 24.88 -11.97
C VAL A 63 -14.59 26.00 -11.70
N PRO A 64 -15.56 26.30 -12.58
CA PRO A 64 -16.57 27.31 -12.31
C PRO A 64 -17.23 26.97 -10.98
N VAL A 65 -17.00 27.78 -9.98
CA VAL A 65 -17.74 27.70 -8.73
C VAL A 65 -19.16 28.13 -9.08
N LYS A 66 -20.06 27.17 -9.26
CA LYS A 66 -21.49 27.47 -9.20
C LYS A 66 -21.73 28.15 -7.86
N SER A 67 -22.45 29.27 -7.90
CA SER A 67 -22.88 30.05 -6.72
C SER A 67 -23.18 29.17 -5.52
N PRO A 68 -22.91 29.62 -4.28
CA PRO A 68 -23.05 28.79 -3.11
C PRO A 68 -24.41 28.11 -3.10
N THR A 69 -24.43 26.85 -3.45
CA THR A 69 -25.55 25.99 -3.13
C THR A 69 -25.65 26.03 -1.60
N PRO A 70 -26.87 26.10 -1.04
CA PRO A 70 -27.03 26.16 0.40
C PRO A 70 -26.15 25.10 1.04
N THR A 71 -25.46 25.50 2.10
CA THR A 71 -24.60 24.64 2.93
C THR A 71 -25.14 23.23 2.92
N PRO A 72 -24.37 22.21 2.50
CA PRO A 72 -24.87 20.86 2.58
C PRO A 72 -25.26 20.67 4.04
N GLN A 73 -26.56 20.51 4.30
CA GLN A 73 -26.97 19.98 5.59
C GLN A 73 -26.12 18.76 5.80
N ILE A 74 -25.41 18.71 6.92
CA ILE A 74 -24.74 17.50 7.41
C ILE A 74 -25.83 16.45 7.34
N GLN A 75 -25.81 15.64 6.25
CA GLN A 75 -26.72 14.52 6.15
C GLN A 75 -26.35 13.65 7.33
N THR A 76 -27.24 13.55 8.27
CA THR A 76 -27.16 12.52 9.33
C THR A 76 -26.82 11.21 8.63
N PRO A 77 -25.77 10.50 9.07
CA PRO A 77 -25.33 9.29 8.41
C PRO A 77 -26.54 8.40 8.14
N SER A 78 -26.62 7.93 6.91
CA SER A 78 -27.62 6.98 6.48
C SER A 78 -27.65 5.81 7.48
N THR A 79 -28.80 5.28 7.72
CA THR A 79 -28.98 4.17 8.67
C THR A 79 -28.05 3.00 8.30
N PRO A 80 -27.71 2.08 9.26
CA PRO A 80 -26.92 0.86 9.00
C PRO A 80 -27.44 -0.03 7.86
N ASP A 81 -28.61 0.27 7.34
CA ASP A 81 -29.26 -0.40 6.21
C ASP A 81 -28.78 0.07 4.82
N ASP A 82 -27.78 0.95 4.77
CA ASP A 82 -27.15 1.36 3.50
C ASP A 82 -26.47 0.14 2.87
N TRP A 83 -26.96 -0.28 1.70
CA TRP A 83 -26.48 -1.49 1.03
C TRP A 83 -24.98 -1.44 0.70
N GLN A 84 -24.42 -0.27 0.46
CA GLN A 84 -23.00 -0.10 0.17
C GLN A 84 -22.14 -0.44 1.39
N VAL A 85 -22.55 -0.02 2.56
CA VAL A 85 -21.88 -0.32 3.82
C VAL A 85 -21.94 -1.81 4.13
N LEU A 86 -23.11 -2.42 3.96
CA LEU A 86 -23.30 -3.87 4.13
C LEU A 86 -22.48 -4.66 3.11
N TYR A 87 -22.47 -4.21 1.85
CA TYR A 87 -21.66 -4.84 0.80
C TYR A 87 -20.17 -4.73 1.10
N PHE A 88 -19.70 -3.55 1.48
CA PHE A 88 -18.29 -3.36 1.87
C PHE A 88 -17.90 -4.29 3.02
N SER A 89 -18.70 -4.34 4.08
CA SER A 89 -18.41 -5.15 5.27
C SER A 89 -18.42 -6.65 4.99
N ARG A 90 -19.31 -7.13 4.11
CA ARG A 90 -19.51 -8.57 3.86
C ARG A 90 -18.72 -9.09 2.67
N GLU A 91 -18.52 -8.26 1.65
CA GLU A 91 -17.93 -8.67 0.39
C GLU A 91 -16.52 -8.11 0.15
N VAL A 92 -16.26 -6.85 0.53
CA VAL A 92 -14.98 -6.22 0.23
C VAL A 92 -13.97 -6.45 1.35
N LEU A 93 -14.36 -6.09 2.57
CA LEU A 93 -13.45 -6.10 3.72
C LEU A 93 -12.85 -7.49 4.02
N PRO A 94 -13.61 -8.61 3.93
CA PRO A 94 -13.04 -9.94 4.13
C PRO A 94 -11.96 -10.33 3.11
N ARG A 95 -11.93 -9.68 1.94
CA ARG A 95 -10.89 -9.89 0.92
C ARG A 95 -9.56 -9.25 1.27
N PHE A 96 -9.55 -8.42 2.29
CA PHE A 96 -8.35 -7.82 2.88
C PHE A 96 -7.97 -8.51 4.20
N SER A 97 -8.34 -9.77 4.40
CA SER A 97 -8.02 -10.51 5.62
C SER A 97 -7.98 -12.00 5.38
N LEU A 98 -7.14 -12.69 6.13
CA LEU A 98 -7.07 -14.15 6.17
C LEU A 98 -8.16 -14.77 7.06
N MET A 99 -8.89 -13.98 7.83
CA MET A 99 -9.92 -14.47 8.74
C MET A 99 -11.24 -14.80 8.00
N ASP A 100 -11.81 -15.95 8.36
CA ASP A 100 -13.12 -16.39 7.89
C ASP A 100 -14.31 -15.66 8.52
N SER A 101 -14.21 -15.41 9.80
CA SER A 101 -15.18 -14.62 10.56
C SER A 101 -14.86 -13.16 10.30
N GLY A 102 -15.76 -12.46 9.63
CA GLY A 102 -15.59 -11.05 9.26
C GLY A 102 -14.90 -10.29 10.38
N LEU A 103 -13.86 -9.58 10.01
CA LEU A 103 -13.17 -8.64 10.87
C LEU A 103 -14.25 -7.89 11.62
N GLY A 104 -14.23 -7.91 12.93
CA GLY A 104 -15.27 -7.36 13.80
C GLY A 104 -15.45 -5.84 13.68
N ILE A 105 -15.36 -5.31 12.44
CA ILE A 105 -15.64 -3.91 12.15
C ILE A 105 -17.14 -3.72 12.20
N ASP A 106 -17.60 -3.01 13.22
CA ASP A 106 -18.97 -2.58 13.33
C ASP A 106 -19.34 -1.72 12.11
N PRO A 107 -20.35 -2.12 11.30
CA PRO A 107 -20.84 -1.28 10.21
C PRO A 107 -21.21 0.14 10.64
N ALA A 108 -21.63 0.34 11.90
CA ALA A 108 -21.89 1.66 12.44
C ALA A 108 -20.66 2.56 12.43
N TRP A 109 -19.46 2.01 12.61
CA TRP A 109 -18.22 2.79 12.50
C TRP A 109 -18.00 3.35 11.09
N LEU A 110 -18.36 2.62 10.04
CA LEU A 110 -18.20 3.03 8.64
C LEU A 110 -19.09 4.22 8.24
N VAL A 111 -20.08 4.56 9.05
CA VAL A 111 -20.99 5.69 8.83
C VAL A 111 -20.81 6.82 9.85
N THR A 112 -19.86 6.71 10.76
CA THR A 112 -19.62 7.72 11.81
C THR A 112 -19.18 9.08 11.28
N ASP A 113 -18.45 9.07 10.15
CA ASP A 113 -17.95 10.29 9.51
C ASP A 113 -18.21 10.26 8.01
N SER A 114 -18.57 11.42 7.46
CA SER A 114 -18.89 11.55 6.02
C SER A 114 -17.71 11.18 5.12
N SER A 115 -16.46 11.42 5.51
CA SER A 115 -15.29 11.09 4.67
C SER A 115 -15.03 9.59 4.61
N ILE A 116 -15.20 8.87 5.72
CA ILE A 116 -15.14 7.40 5.76
C ILE A 116 -16.30 6.83 4.94
N HIS A 117 -17.52 7.27 5.22
CA HIS A 117 -18.71 6.76 4.54
C HIS A 117 -18.65 6.93 3.02
N GLN A 118 -18.26 8.10 2.53
CA GLN A 118 -18.13 8.33 1.08
C GLN A 118 -17.01 7.50 0.45
N ALA A 119 -15.90 7.27 1.16
CA ALA A 119 -14.84 6.37 0.70
C ALA A 119 -15.34 4.92 0.62
N VAL A 120 -16.09 4.44 1.62
CA VAL A 120 -16.72 3.12 1.62
C VAL A 120 -17.68 2.95 0.44
N ILE A 121 -18.53 3.95 0.17
CA ILE A 121 -19.43 3.96 -0.98
C ILE A 121 -18.66 3.84 -2.30
N ALA A 122 -17.57 4.59 -2.44
CA ALA A 122 -16.77 4.57 -3.65
C ALA A 122 -16.11 3.19 -3.86
N VAL A 123 -15.53 2.62 -2.80
CA VAL A 123 -14.92 1.28 -2.81
C VAL A 123 -15.94 0.20 -3.12
N ALA A 124 -17.10 0.20 -2.47
CA ALA A 124 -18.15 -0.77 -2.68
C ALA A 124 -18.68 -0.77 -4.12
N ASN A 125 -18.91 0.43 -4.66
CA ASN A 125 -19.38 0.60 -6.05
C ASN A 125 -18.34 0.12 -7.06
N ALA A 126 -17.06 0.46 -6.87
CA ALA A 126 -15.98 0.03 -7.76
C ALA A 126 -15.83 -1.50 -7.75
N HIS A 127 -15.73 -2.11 -6.56
CA HIS A 127 -15.60 -3.56 -6.44
C HIS A 127 -16.79 -4.31 -7.07
N ARG A 128 -18.01 -3.85 -6.82
CA ARG A 128 -19.22 -4.45 -7.41
C ARG A 128 -19.21 -4.41 -8.94
N LEU A 129 -18.65 -3.36 -9.53
CA LEU A 129 -18.50 -3.26 -10.98
C LEU A 129 -17.55 -4.34 -11.52
N PHE A 130 -16.38 -4.50 -10.91
CA PHE A 130 -15.40 -5.51 -11.32
C PHE A 130 -16.00 -6.92 -11.17
N LYS A 131 -16.68 -7.21 -10.07
CA LYS A 131 -17.31 -8.52 -9.82
C LYS A 131 -18.39 -8.90 -10.83
N ASN A 132 -19.17 -7.94 -11.33
CA ASN A 132 -20.39 -8.25 -12.13
C ASN A 132 -20.19 -8.14 -13.65
N HIS A 133 -19.07 -7.73 -14.16
CA HIS A 133 -18.72 -7.60 -15.61
C HIS A 133 -19.75 -6.94 -16.53
N ALA A 134 -20.91 -6.51 -16.02
CA ALA A 134 -22.15 -6.33 -16.80
C ALA A 134 -22.67 -4.91 -16.81
N ALA A 135 -22.15 -3.87 -17.05
CA ALA A 135 -22.76 -2.56 -17.34
C ALA A 135 -21.78 -1.38 -17.23
N TRP A 136 -20.81 -1.35 -18.12
CA TRP A 136 -19.66 -0.45 -18.03
C TRP A 136 -19.97 1.05 -18.10
N LYS A 137 -20.92 1.50 -18.92
CA LYS A 137 -21.00 2.95 -19.24
C LYS A 137 -21.73 3.80 -18.19
N GLU A 138 -22.83 3.35 -17.67
CA GLU A 138 -23.60 4.12 -16.66
C GLU A 138 -22.99 4.01 -15.26
N THR A 139 -22.51 2.83 -14.92
CA THR A 139 -21.88 2.55 -13.62
C THR A 139 -20.55 3.30 -13.46
N LEU A 140 -19.78 3.48 -14.53
CA LEU A 140 -18.50 4.20 -14.50
C LEU A 140 -18.68 5.68 -14.08
N SER A 141 -19.76 6.33 -14.51
CA SER A 141 -20.05 7.70 -14.10
C SER A 141 -20.36 7.81 -12.63
N HIS A 142 -21.09 6.84 -12.07
CA HIS A 142 -21.41 6.76 -10.64
C HIS A 142 -20.17 6.53 -9.78
N ILE A 143 -19.26 5.66 -10.22
CA ILE A 143 -18.01 5.41 -9.50
C ILE A 143 -17.13 6.66 -9.49
N LYS A 144 -16.95 7.31 -10.64
CA LYS A 144 -16.21 8.58 -10.73
C LYS A 144 -16.81 9.66 -9.82
N GLN A 145 -18.14 9.73 -9.77
CA GLN A 145 -18.82 10.69 -8.90
C GLN A 145 -18.62 10.33 -7.42
N ALA A 146 -18.76 9.07 -7.03
CA ALA A 146 -18.52 8.61 -5.67
C ALA A 146 -17.09 8.88 -5.22
N ARG A 147 -16.08 8.54 -6.05
CA ARG A 147 -14.67 8.86 -5.82
C ARG A 147 -14.45 10.35 -5.59
N LEU A 148 -14.95 11.21 -6.48
CA LEU A 148 -14.82 12.66 -6.34
C LEU A 148 -15.49 13.18 -5.06
N THR A 149 -16.61 12.60 -4.66
CA THR A 149 -17.30 12.96 -3.43
C THR A 149 -16.47 12.57 -2.22
N ALA A 150 -15.91 11.34 -2.19
CA ALA A 150 -15.02 10.88 -1.13
C ALA A 150 -13.79 11.78 -0.96
N ILE A 151 -13.11 12.11 -2.08
CA ILE A 151 -11.96 13.03 -2.07
C ILE A 151 -12.34 14.42 -1.56
N ARG A 152 -13.51 14.94 -1.96
CA ARG A 152 -13.98 16.25 -1.46
C ARG A 152 -14.29 16.19 0.04
N SER A 153 -14.95 15.15 0.51
CA SER A 153 -15.25 14.94 1.94
C SER A 153 -13.98 14.91 2.78
N LEU A 154 -12.98 14.11 2.35
CA LEU A 154 -11.69 14.06 3.02
C LEU A 154 -10.99 15.42 3.01
N ARG A 155 -10.98 16.11 1.86
CA ARG A 155 -10.41 17.47 1.75
C ARG A 155 -11.07 18.46 2.69
N THR A 156 -12.40 18.47 2.76
CA THR A 156 -13.16 19.32 3.68
C THR A 156 -12.77 19.05 5.11
N ARG A 157 -12.71 17.75 5.49
CA ARG A 157 -12.30 17.32 6.83
C ARG A 157 -10.89 17.80 7.20
N LEU A 158 -9.93 17.69 6.28
CA LEU A 158 -8.57 18.17 6.46
C LEU A 158 -8.45 19.69 6.57
N GLN A 159 -9.44 20.45 6.05
CA GLN A 159 -9.48 21.90 6.14
C GLN A 159 -10.14 22.43 7.42
N GLU A 160 -11.14 21.71 7.92
CA GLU A 160 -11.95 22.13 9.08
C GLU A 160 -11.28 21.84 10.42
N SER A 161 -10.44 20.82 10.50
CA SER A 161 -9.83 20.40 11.75
C SER A 161 -8.38 20.85 11.83
N PHE A 162 -8.08 21.77 12.75
CA PHE A 162 -6.70 22.02 13.21
C PHE A 162 -6.16 20.79 13.99
N ASP A 163 -7.06 20.03 14.57
CA ASP A 163 -6.79 18.76 15.23
C ASP A 163 -7.24 17.66 14.27
N LEU A 164 -6.29 17.21 13.41
CA LEU A 164 -6.51 16.11 12.49
C LEU A 164 -6.87 14.86 13.32
N SER A 165 -8.16 14.60 13.48
CA SER A 165 -8.57 13.32 14.08
C SER A 165 -8.05 12.18 13.20
N HIS A 166 -6.86 11.67 13.54
CA HIS A 166 -6.20 10.57 12.83
C HIS A 166 -7.11 9.35 12.72
N THR A 167 -8.02 9.16 13.68
CA THR A 167 -9.03 8.09 13.69
C THR A 167 -10.06 8.20 12.56
N ILE A 168 -10.14 9.32 11.87
CA ILE A 168 -11.06 9.57 10.74
C ILE A 168 -10.28 9.80 9.44
N THR A 169 -9.30 10.70 9.47
CA THR A 169 -8.60 11.13 8.25
C THR A 169 -7.66 10.05 7.70
N PHE A 170 -6.98 9.29 8.58
CA PHE A 170 -6.13 8.18 8.15
C PHE A 170 -6.94 7.05 7.51
N PRO A 171 -7.99 6.49 8.13
CA PRO A 171 -8.87 5.50 7.48
C PRO A 171 -9.42 5.95 6.14
N SER A 172 -9.89 7.19 6.03
CA SER A 172 -10.39 7.71 4.76
C SER A 172 -9.32 7.74 3.67
N SER A 173 -8.08 8.11 4.03
CA SER A 173 -6.94 8.09 3.10
C SER A 173 -6.59 6.66 2.68
N VAL A 174 -6.60 5.70 3.60
CA VAL A 174 -6.33 4.27 3.32
C VAL A 174 -7.39 3.70 2.39
N LEU A 175 -8.68 3.95 2.65
CA LEU A 175 -9.78 3.49 1.80
C LEU A 175 -9.67 4.04 0.36
N LEU A 176 -9.27 5.29 0.19
CA LEU A 176 -9.01 5.87 -1.13
C LEU A 176 -7.76 5.26 -1.78
N CYS A 177 -6.73 4.93 -0.99
CA CYS A 177 -5.56 4.22 -1.46
C CYS A 177 -5.91 2.81 -1.96
N MET A 178 -6.75 2.08 -1.21
CA MET A 178 -7.30 0.78 -1.62
C MET A 178 -8.11 0.88 -2.91
N LEU A 179 -8.94 1.93 -3.03
CA LEU A 179 -9.74 2.17 -4.23
C LEU A 179 -8.85 2.33 -5.46
N ASP A 180 -7.91 3.29 -5.41
CA ASP A 180 -7.13 3.73 -6.57
C ASP A 180 -5.88 2.88 -6.85
N GLY A 181 -5.45 2.08 -5.89
CA GLY A 181 -4.26 1.22 -6.01
C GLY A 181 -4.56 -0.27 -6.15
N ILE A 182 -5.68 -0.73 -5.61
CA ILE A 182 -5.99 -2.16 -5.56
C ILE A 182 -7.25 -2.50 -6.35
N ILE A 183 -8.38 -1.86 -6.03
CA ILE A 183 -9.69 -2.24 -6.58
C ILE A 183 -9.87 -1.72 -8.00
N GLU A 184 -9.61 -0.43 -8.23
CA GLU A 184 -9.72 0.22 -9.53
C GLU A 184 -8.46 1.05 -9.83
N PRO A 185 -7.30 0.39 -10.10
CA PRO A 185 -6.09 1.10 -10.46
C PRO A 185 -6.32 2.03 -11.65
N GLN A 186 -5.83 3.27 -11.53
CA GLN A 186 -5.95 4.26 -12.59
C GLN A 186 -4.77 4.15 -13.56
N ASP A 187 -5.01 4.43 -14.83
CA ASP A 187 -4.02 4.29 -15.91
C ASP A 187 -2.73 5.09 -15.66
N ASP A 188 -2.85 6.25 -15.01
CA ASP A 188 -1.69 7.11 -14.68
C ASP A 188 -0.97 6.71 -13.38
N GLY A 189 -1.57 5.84 -12.56
CA GLY A 189 -1.03 5.35 -11.30
C GLY A 189 -0.74 6.42 -10.23
N LEU A 190 -0.99 7.69 -10.53
CA LEU A 190 -0.60 8.81 -9.67
C LEU A 190 -1.51 8.96 -8.45
N ALA A 191 -2.79 8.65 -8.59
CA ALA A 191 -3.80 8.85 -7.54
C ALA A 191 -3.47 8.03 -6.29
N ALA A 192 -3.18 6.74 -6.45
CA ALA A 192 -2.82 5.84 -5.37
C ALA A 192 -1.59 6.32 -4.60
N GLY A 193 -0.53 6.71 -5.31
CA GLY A 193 0.68 7.28 -4.69
C GLY A 193 0.42 8.60 -3.95
N PHE A 194 -0.53 9.42 -4.39
CA PHE A 194 -0.92 10.62 -3.65
C PHE A 194 -1.64 10.28 -2.35
N HIS A 195 -2.55 9.31 -2.35
CA HIS A 195 -3.24 8.86 -1.14
C HIS A 195 -2.28 8.19 -0.15
N LEU A 196 -1.33 7.40 -0.64
CA LEU A 196 -0.28 6.79 0.19
C LEU A 196 0.54 7.89 0.89
N ARG A 197 1.04 8.88 0.14
CA ARG A 197 1.76 10.03 0.73
C ARG A 197 0.88 10.87 1.64
N GLY A 198 -0.42 10.96 1.38
CA GLY A 198 -1.39 11.61 2.25
C GLY A 198 -1.52 10.90 3.60
N GLY A 199 -1.66 9.59 3.59
CA GLY A 199 -1.66 8.75 4.81
C GLY A 199 -0.37 8.92 5.62
N ARG A 200 0.78 8.92 4.92
CA ARG A 200 2.09 9.21 5.53
C ARG A 200 2.11 10.57 6.25
N ALA A 201 1.63 11.62 5.58
CA ALA A 201 1.61 12.96 6.17
C ALA A 201 0.69 13.05 7.40
N ILE A 202 -0.44 12.33 7.39
CA ILE A 202 -1.35 12.24 8.54
C ILE A 202 -0.65 11.56 9.72
N LEU A 203 0.00 10.41 9.50
CA LEU A 203 0.69 9.66 10.54
C LEU A 203 1.92 10.40 11.11
N GLN A 204 2.59 11.22 10.29
CA GLN A 204 3.73 12.04 10.74
C GLN A 204 3.32 13.30 11.52
N HIS A 205 2.05 13.64 11.52
CA HIS A 205 1.57 14.82 12.24
C HIS A 205 1.41 14.51 13.74
N GLY A 206 2.11 15.25 14.60
CA GLY A 206 2.08 15.03 16.05
C GLY A 206 2.62 13.63 16.44
N ASN A 207 1.91 12.96 17.32
CA ASN A 207 2.22 11.60 17.78
C ASN A 207 1.31 10.51 17.16
N HIS A 208 0.63 10.82 16.06
CA HIS A 208 -0.40 9.94 15.50
C HIS A 208 0.14 8.55 15.15
N MET A 209 1.39 8.44 14.69
CA MET A 209 2.01 7.15 14.43
C MET A 209 2.03 6.26 15.68
N MET A 210 2.46 6.80 16.83
CA MET A 210 2.47 6.04 18.07
C MET A 210 1.07 5.65 18.54
N GLU A 211 0.10 6.56 18.40
CA GLU A 211 -1.29 6.31 18.79
C GLU A 211 -1.91 5.22 17.92
N VAL A 212 -1.74 5.30 16.60
CA VAL A 212 -2.28 4.32 15.64
C VAL A 212 -1.59 2.97 15.80
N SER A 213 -0.26 2.92 15.92
CA SER A 213 0.49 1.65 16.08
C SER A 213 0.27 0.96 17.42
N SER A 214 -0.11 1.71 18.44
CA SER A 214 -0.46 1.15 19.77
C SER A 214 -1.86 0.51 19.79
N THR A 215 -2.69 0.80 18.78
CA THR A 215 -4.03 0.23 18.67
C THR A 215 -3.93 -1.22 18.20
N LYS A 216 -4.32 -2.17 19.07
CA LYS A 216 -4.18 -3.62 18.81
C LYS A 216 -5.42 -4.26 18.20
N SER A 217 -6.55 -3.58 18.20
CA SER A 217 -7.82 -4.15 17.72
C SER A 217 -8.67 -3.09 16.98
N GLY A 218 -9.65 -3.60 16.24
CA GLY A 218 -10.62 -2.80 15.51
C GLY A 218 -10.14 -2.25 14.16
N PRO A 219 -10.97 -1.38 13.54
CA PRO A 219 -10.76 -0.96 12.16
C PRO A 219 -9.42 -0.26 11.91
N ILE A 220 -8.92 0.48 12.88
CA ILE A 220 -7.66 1.22 12.76
C ILE A 220 -6.47 0.27 12.62
N SER A 221 -6.44 -0.79 13.45
CA SER A 221 -5.37 -1.80 13.41
C SER A 221 -5.33 -2.52 12.06
N LEU A 222 -6.49 -2.96 11.57
CA LEU A 222 -6.59 -3.57 10.25
C LEU A 222 -6.13 -2.63 9.15
N LEU A 223 -6.67 -1.41 9.11
CA LEU A 223 -6.33 -0.44 8.05
C LEU A 223 -4.86 -0.02 8.11
N LEU A 224 -4.25 0.04 9.30
CA LEU A 224 -2.81 0.26 9.42
C LEU A 224 -2.02 -0.90 8.81
N SER A 225 -2.42 -2.14 9.06
CA SER A 225 -1.74 -3.32 8.52
C SER A 225 -1.86 -3.41 6.98
N VAL A 226 -3.02 -3.05 6.42
CA VAL A 226 -3.21 -2.95 4.96
C VAL A 226 -2.37 -1.81 4.38
N TYR A 227 -2.37 -0.65 5.04
CA TYR A 227 -1.54 0.48 4.64
C TYR A 227 -0.05 0.14 4.68
N ALA A 228 0.41 -0.59 5.70
CA ALA A 228 1.79 -1.03 5.83
C ALA A 228 2.22 -1.93 4.65
N ALA A 229 1.34 -2.84 4.22
CA ALA A 229 1.61 -3.69 3.05
C ALA A 229 1.68 -2.86 1.76
N MET A 230 0.76 -1.92 1.55
CA MET A 230 0.78 -1.02 0.38
C MET A 230 2.03 -0.13 0.37
N ASP A 231 2.43 0.41 1.51
CA ASP A 231 3.64 1.24 1.66
C ASP A 231 4.90 0.44 1.33
N LEU A 232 5.00 -0.77 1.87
CA LEU A 232 6.13 -1.67 1.65
C LEU A 232 6.26 -2.09 0.18
N THR A 233 5.16 -2.53 -0.44
CA THR A 233 5.19 -2.94 -1.85
C THR A 233 5.50 -1.78 -2.78
N TYR A 234 4.96 -0.59 -2.50
CA TYR A 234 5.28 0.63 -3.24
C TYR A 234 6.78 0.99 -3.11
N ALA A 235 7.33 0.91 -1.90
CA ALA A 235 8.73 1.18 -1.63
C ALA A 235 9.66 0.20 -2.38
N ILE A 236 9.40 -1.10 -2.28
CA ILE A 236 10.20 -2.15 -2.94
C ILE A 236 10.19 -1.98 -4.46
N LEU A 237 9.00 -1.83 -5.06
CA LEU A 237 8.86 -1.77 -6.51
C LEU A 237 9.36 -0.45 -7.11
N GLY A 238 9.23 0.64 -6.36
CA GLY A 238 9.61 1.99 -6.80
C GLY A 238 11.02 2.45 -6.44
N GLY A 239 11.73 1.70 -5.58
CA GLY A 239 13.02 2.14 -5.03
C GLY A 239 12.90 3.33 -4.09
N GLU A 240 11.71 3.55 -3.51
CA GLU A 240 11.49 4.60 -2.52
C GLU A 240 11.74 4.08 -1.09
N ALA A 241 12.01 4.99 -0.14
CA ALA A 241 12.10 4.59 1.26
C ALA A 241 10.72 4.20 1.79
N PRO A 242 10.58 3.04 2.47
CA PRO A 242 9.34 2.70 3.14
C PRO A 242 9.05 3.74 4.23
N HIS A 243 7.80 4.09 4.38
CA HIS A 243 7.39 5.01 5.43
C HIS A 243 7.29 4.31 6.78
N LEU A 244 6.82 3.07 6.76
CA LEU A 244 6.72 2.23 7.92
C LEU A 244 7.92 1.29 7.98
N GLY A 245 8.85 1.59 8.92
CA GLY A 245 10.06 0.80 9.12
C GLY A 245 9.80 -0.54 9.82
N PRO A 246 10.86 -1.36 9.98
CA PRO A 246 10.78 -2.68 10.62
C PRO A 246 10.10 -2.68 11.99
N ASP A 247 10.34 -1.64 12.80
CA ASP A 247 9.79 -1.53 14.15
C ASP A 247 8.26 -1.47 14.16
N VAL A 248 7.65 -0.83 13.16
CA VAL A 248 6.18 -0.77 13.04
C VAL A 248 5.61 -2.16 12.75
N TRP A 249 6.26 -2.92 11.88
CA TRP A 249 5.86 -4.30 11.60
C TRP A 249 5.91 -5.16 12.86
N LEU A 250 6.98 -5.09 13.63
CA LEU A 250 7.10 -5.81 14.90
C LEU A 250 6.04 -5.36 15.93
N GLN A 251 5.65 -4.09 15.93
CA GLN A 251 4.56 -3.60 16.78
C GLN A 251 3.19 -4.14 16.36
N LEU A 252 2.98 -4.49 15.09
CA LEU A 252 1.74 -5.07 14.61
C LEU A 252 1.55 -6.54 15.00
N ALA A 253 2.59 -7.22 15.50
CA ALA A 253 2.46 -8.58 15.99
C ALA A 253 1.42 -8.67 17.13
N GLY A 254 0.54 -9.69 17.05
CA GLY A 254 -0.55 -9.89 17.98
C GLY A 254 -1.65 -8.83 17.93
N SER A 255 -1.71 -8.01 16.88
CA SER A 255 -2.82 -7.09 16.62
C SER A 255 -3.86 -7.70 15.66
N GLU A 256 -5.05 -7.10 15.57
CA GLU A 256 -6.04 -7.43 14.54
C GLU A 256 -5.59 -6.87 13.18
N ALA A 257 -4.61 -7.55 12.58
CA ALA A 257 -4.06 -7.23 11.27
C ALA A 257 -4.69 -8.12 10.18
N TRP A 258 -4.44 -7.82 8.90
CA TRP A 258 -4.98 -8.61 7.79
C TRP A 258 -4.51 -10.08 7.80
N TRP A 259 -3.36 -10.37 8.41
CA TRP A 259 -2.84 -11.74 8.58
C TRP A 259 -3.32 -12.44 9.87
N THR A 260 -4.18 -11.81 10.66
CA THR A 260 -4.76 -12.44 11.85
C THR A 260 -5.48 -13.74 11.44
N GLY A 261 -5.24 -14.81 12.19
CA GLY A 261 -5.73 -16.16 11.84
C GLY A 261 -4.61 -17.11 11.40
N ILE A 262 -3.40 -16.61 11.17
CA ILE A 262 -2.19 -17.42 11.10
C ILE A 262 -1.85 -17.89 12.53
N SER A 263 -1.54 -19.18 12.69
CA SER A 263 -1.31 -19.79 14.01
C SER A 263 -0.09 -19.22 14.75
N ASP A 264 0.90 -18.72 14.04
CA ASP A 264 2.07 -18.01 14.56
C ASP A 264 2.37 -16.80 13.66
N ASP A 265 1.82 -15.65 14.02
CA ASP A 265 2.03 -14.41 13.28
C ASP A 265 3.45 -13.84 13.40
N HIS A 266 4.22 -14.25 14.41
CA HIS A 266 5.57 -13.74 14.64
C HIS A 266 6.53 -14.10 13.50
N ALA A 267 6.49 -15.34 12.98
CA ALA A 267 7.35 -15.73 11.88
C ALA A 267 7.07 -14.90 10.62
N PHE A 268 5.80 -14.65 10.33
CA PHE A 268 5.39 -13.81 9.21
C PHE A 268 5.80 -12.35 9.40
N VAL A 269 5.54 -11.80 10.59
CA VAL A 269 5.91 -10.43 10.94
C VAL A 269 7.42 -10.20 10.86
N ASP A 270 8.23 -11.18 11.28
CA ASP A 270 9.70 -11.12 11.17
C ASP A 270 10.13 -11.02 9.68
N ILE A 271 9.48 -11.77 8.78
CA ILE A 271 9.74 -11.69 7.33
C ILE A 271 9.36 -10.31 6.78
N MET A 272 8.20 -9.77 7.18
CA MET A 272 7.75 -8.45 6.74
C MET A 272 8.65 -7.33 7.26
N ALA A 273 9.12 -7.42 8.50
CA ALA A 273 10.09 -6.50 9.07
C ALA A 273 11.43 -6.55 8.30
N LEU A 274 11.90 -7.75 7.91
CA LEU A 274 13.07 -7.90 7.06
C LEU A 274 12.85 -7.32 5.66
N LEU A 275 11.68 -7.49 5.06
CA LEU A 275 11.35 -6.86 3.78
C LEU A 275 11.36 -5.33 3.88
N ALA A 276 10.88 -4.77 5.00
CA ALA A 276 10.94 -3.33 5.24
C ALA A 276 12.40 -2.84 5.41
N GLN A 277 13.26 -3.61 6.08
CA GLN A 277 14.70 -3.33 6.16
C GLN A 277 15.35 -3.39 4.77
N LEU A 278 15.08 -4.43 4.00
CA LEU A 278 15.56 -4.59 2.63
C LEU A 278 15.10 -3.45 1.72
N ALA A 279 13.85 -2.99 1.86
CA ALA A 279 13.32 -1.86 1.10
C ALA A 279 14.07 -0.56 1.42
N GLN A 280 14.45 -0.32 2.70
CA GLN A 280 15.27 0.82 3.09
C GLN A 280 16.67 0.74 2.46
N LEU A 281 17.32 -0.41 2.56
CA LEU A 281 18.64 -0.63 1.94
C LEU A 281 18.57 -0.48 0.42
N GLY A 282 17.50 -0.95 -0.21
CA GLY A 282 17.27 -0.78 -1.63
C GLY A 282 17.08 0.67 -2.03
N HIS A 283 16.36 1.47 -1.24
CA HIS A 283 16.27 2.91 -1.44
C HIS A 283 17.64 3.59 -1.40
N ASP A 284 18.43 3.27 -0.37
CA ASP A 284 19.77 3.85 -0.20
C ASP A 284 20.69 3.47 -1.36
N ALA A 285 20.65 2.20 -1.78
CA ALA A 285 21.39 1.72 -2.94
C ALA A 285 20.95 2.40 -4.24
N HIS A 286 19.65 2.53 -4.46
CA HIS A 286 19.08 3.10 -5.68
C HIS A 286 19.33 4.61 -5.80
N THR A 287 19.20 5.37 -4.70
CA THR A 287 19.27 6.84 -4.72
C THR A 287 20.67 7.39 -4.56
N THR A 288 21.52 6.72 -3.77
CA THR A 288 22.88 7.21 -3.42
C THR A 288 23.99 6.37 -4.06
N GLY A 289 23.67 5.23 -4.67
CA GLY A 289 24.66 4.26 -5.11
C GLY A 289 25.36 3.55 -3.94
N PHE A 290 24.75 3.55 -2.76
CA PHE A 290 25.28 2.85 -1.58
C PHE A 290 25.41 1.35 -1.86
N VAL A 291 26.59 0.80 -1.59
CA VAL A 291 26.85 -0.63 -1.69
C VAL A 291 26.63 -1.25 -0.32
N VAL A 292 25.62 -2.12 -0.23
CA VAL A 292 25.30 -2.79 1.04
C VAL A 292 26.47 -3.67 1.47
N PRO A 293 26.98 -3.54 2.72
CA PRO A 293 28.06 -4.38 3.21
C PRO A 293 27.68 -5.87 3.20
N ILE A 294 28.61 -6.70 2.74
CA ILE A 294 28.37 -8.16 2.68
C ILE A 294 27.98 -8.78 4.03
N ARG A 295 28.48 -8.21 5.11
CA ARG A 295 28.12 -8.63 6.47
C ARG A 295 26.63 -8.46 6.73
N GLU A 296 26.06 -7.35 6.31
CA GLU A 296 24.62 -7.05 6.49
C GLU A 296 23.76 -7.98 5.64
N LEU A 297 24.16 -8.25 4.40
CA LEU A 297 23.49 -9.24 3.54
C LEU A 297 23.53 -10.64 4.15
N LEU A 298 24.64 -11.04 4.75
CA LEU A 298 24.77 -12.32 5.43
C LEU A 298 23.89 -12.39 6.71
N GLU A 299 23.79 -11.32 7.47
CA GLU A 299 22.91 -11.24 8.65
C GLU A 299 21.42 -11.38 8.24
N ILE A 300 21.02 -10.75 7.14
CA ILE A 300 19.65 -10.89 6.58
C ILE A 300 19.42 -12.34 6.12
N GLN A 301 20.37 -12.92 5.38
CA GLN A 301 20.26 -14.30 4.92
C GLN A 301 20.16 -15.31 6.07
N LEU A 302 20.95 -15.11 7.12
CA LEU A 302 20.88 -15.94 8.34
C LEU A 302 19.54 -15.80 9.06
N THR A 303 18.97 -14.60 9.06
CA THR A 303 17.67 -14.37 9.70
C THR A 303 16.54 -15.02 8.90
N LEU A 304 16.58 -14.93 7.56
CA LEU A 304 15.66 -15.68 6.69
C LEU A 304 15.77 -17.19 6.91
N GLY A 305 16.98 -17.75 7.08
CA GLY A 305 17.19 -19.15 7.42
C GLY A 305 16.65 -19.54 8.80
N ARG A 306 16.74 -18.65 9.79
CA ARG A 306 16.14 -18.89 11.11
C ARG A 306 14.61 -18.96 11.10
N THR A 307 13.96 -18.14 10.29
CA THR A 307 12.50 -18.22 10.12
C THR A 307 12.08 -19.55 9.49
N GLU A 308 12.87 -20.09 8.57
CA GLU A 308 12.66 -21.40 7.97
C GLU A 308 12.73 -22.53 9.01
N LEU A 309 13.84 -22.61 9.75
CA LEU A 309 14.03 -23.61 10.81
C LEU A 309 12.93 -23.54 11.88
N ARG A 310 12.43 -22.33 12.17
CA ARG A 310 11.33 -22.15 13.11
C ARG A 310 10.04 -22.76 12.58
N LEU A 311 9.71 -22.55 11.32
CA LEU A 311 8.53 -23.12 10.67
C LEU A 311 8.63 -24.64 10.58
N GLU A 312 9.80 -25.20 10.21
CA GLU A 312 10.04 -26.64 10.18
C GLU A 312 9.84 -27.28 11.55
N ASN A 313 10.29 -26.62 12.63
CA ASN A 313 10.11 -27.10 13.99
C ASN A 313 8.64 -27.06 14.46
N LEU A 314 7.84 -26.13 13.96
CA LEU A 314 6.40 -26.06 14.23
C LEU A 314 5.63 -27.18 13.48
N ALA A 315 6.12 -27.59 12.32
CA ALA A 315 5.53 -28.66 11.49
C ALA A 315 5.87 -30.08 11.96
N LEU A 316 6.74 -30.26 12.98
CA LEU A 316 7.07 -31.58 13.53
C LEU A 316 5.84 -32.20 14.21
N PRO A 317 5.43 -33.43 13.86
CA PRO A 317 4.24 -34.06 14.40
C PRO A 317 4.38 -34.24 15.91
N SER A 318 3.51 -33.58 16.68
CA SER A 318 3.19 -34.04 18.03
C SER A 318 2.70 -35.49 17.92
N SER A 319 3.27 -36.39 18.68
CA SER A 319 3.19 -37.87 18.62
C SER A 319 1.78 -38.46 18.89
N SER A 320 0.75 -37.92 18.29
CA SER A 320 -0.62 -38.47 18.25
C SER A 320 -0.98 -38.79 16.81
N GLY A 321 -0.89 -40.09 16.50
CA GLY A 321 -1.00 -40.64 15.15
C GLY A 321 -2.41 -40.48 14.53
N ASP A 322 -2.53 -39.50 13.65
CA ASP A 322 -3.44 -39.57 12.52
C ASP A 322 -2.71 -38.99 11.31
N GLY A 323 -2.32 -39.89 10.41
CA GLY A 323 -1.34 -39.62 9.37
C GLY A 323 -1.94 -38.96 8.13
N CYS A 324 -2.29 -37.71 8.19
CA CYS A 324 -2.32 -36.84 7.04
C CYS A 324 -1.55 -35.57 7.42
N GLN A 325 -0.32 -35.43 6.94
CA GLN A 325 0.46 -34.19 7.05
C GLN A 325 -0.24 -33.15 6.15
N SER A 326 -1.21 -32.46 6.70
CA SER A 326 -1.64 -31.19 6.11
C SER A 326 -0.43 -30.27 6.21
N ILE A 327 0.18 -29.97 5.07
CA ILE A 327 1.23 -28.95 4.96
C ILE A 327 0.63 -27.69 5.56
N ASP A 328 1.30 -27.13 6.57
CA ASP A 328 0.77 -25.97 7.29
C ASP A 328 0.69 -24.79 6.30
N ALA A 329 -0.51 -24.27 6.12
CA ALA A 329 -0.77 -23.10 5.27
C ALA A 329 0.17 -21.92 5.59
N LEU A 330 0.53 -21.72 6.87
CA LEU A 330 1.51 -20.74 7.30
C LEU A 330 2.89 -21.01 6.68
N THR A 331 3.35 -22.23 6.65
CA THR A 331 4.68 -22.59 6.09
C THR A 331 4.76 -22.22 4.62
N ILE A 332 3.74 -22.54 3.83
CA ILE A 332 3.69 -22.20 2.40
C ILE A 332 3.66 -20.69 2.22
N PHE A 333 2.82 -19.99 2.97
CA PHE A 333 2.68 -18.54 2.93
C PHE A 333 4.01 -17.83 3.24
N CYS A 334 4.66 -18.22 4.35
CA CYS A 334 5.96 -17.69 4.72
C CYS A 334 7.06 -18.06 3.71
N SER A 335 7.01 -19.24 3.09
CA SER A 335 7.98 -19.65 2.07
C SER A 335 7.90 -18.75 0.83
N ALA A 336 6.70 -18.41 0.36
CA ALA A 336 6.51 -17.50 -0.76
C ALA A 336 7.05 -16.08 -0.46
N TYR A 337 6.79 -15.55 0.74
CA TYR A 337 7.30 -14.24 1.14
C TYR A 337 8.82 -14.26 1.37
N ARG A 338 9.38 -15.35 1.89
CA ARG A 338 10.83 -15.53 2.05
C ARG A 338 11.55 -15.61 0.71
N ALA A 339 11.01 -16.35 -0.26
CA ALA A 339 11.50 -16.38 -1.63
C ALA A 339 11.50 -14.98 -2.25
N THR A 340 10.43 -14.21 -2.05
CA THR A 340 10.32 -12.81 -2.44
C THR A 340 11.43 -11.93 -1.85
N ALA A 341 11.72 -12.08 -0.56
CA ALA A 341 12.78 -11.33 0.12
C ALA A 341 14.16 -11.66 -0.45
N ARG A 342 14.44 -12.95 -0.74
CA ARG A 342 15.70 -13.39 -1.38
C ARG A 342 15.83 -12.84 -2.80
N ILE A 343 14.79 -12.94 -3.62
CA ILE A 343 14.77 -12.39 -4.97
C ILE A 343 15.10 -10.90 -4.94
N TYR A 344 14.42 -10.13 -4.06
CA TYR A 344 14.69 -8.70 -3.94
C TYR A 344 16.13 -8.42 -3.51
N MET A 345 16.63 -9.12 -2.49
CA MET A 345 18.00 -8.98 -2.02
C MET A 345 19.02 -9.24 -3.14
N TYR A 346 18.88 -10.33 -3.87
CA TYR A 346 19.81 -10.69 -4.94
C TYR A 346 19.73 -9.76 -6.14
N ARG A 347 18.52 -9.39 -6.56
CA ARG A 347 18.30 -8.55 -7.74
C ARG A 347 18.57 -7.08 -7.48
N ALA A 348 18.05 -6.52 -6.37
CA ALA A 348 18.12 -5.09 -6.09
C ALA A 348 19.40 -4.69 -5.36
N LEU A 349 19.86 -5.47 -4.38
CA LEU A 349 21.02 -5.09 -3.55
C LEU A 349 22.33 -5.70 -4.05
N CYS A 350 22.31 -6.95 -4.52
CA CYS A 350 23.50 -7.61 -5.07
C CYS A 350 23.65 -7.39 -6.57
N ASN A 351 22.66 -6.83 -7.25
CA ASN A 351 22.61 -6.59 -8.69
C ASN A 351 22.97 -7.85 -9.52
N LEU A 352 22.53 -9.03 -9.04
CA LEU A 352 22.70 -10.29 -9.78
C LEU A 352 21.78 -10.30 -11.00
N ASP A 353 22.20 -10.99 -12.06
CA ASP A 353 21.36 -11.19 -13.24
C ASP A 353 20.16 -12.08 -12.92
N ILE A 354 19.07 -11.92 -13.68
CA ILE A 354 17.87 -12.75 -13.53
C ILE A 354 18.18 -14.26 -13.72
N SER A 355 19.16 -14.58 -14.56
CA SER A 355 19.61 -15.95 -14.82
C SER A 355 20.57 -16.51 -13.76
N ASP A 356 20.97 -15.71 -12.77
CA ASP A 356 21.84 -16.16 -11.69
C ASP A 356 21.21 -17.31 -10.90
N VAL A 357 22.04 -18.29 -10.52
CA VAL A 357 21.60 -19.51 -9.82
C VAL A 357 20.87 -19.17 -8.53
N LEU A 358 21.38 -18.22 -7.73
CA LEU A 358 20.75 -17.83 -6.46
C LEU A 358 19.37 -17.19 -6.66
N VAL A 359 19.21 -16.41 -7.73
CA VAL A 359 17.93 -15.83 -8.10
C VAL A 359 16.97 -16.94 -8.52
N GLN A 360 17.40 -17.85 -9.41
CA GLN A 360 16.55 -18.91 -9.93
C GLN A 360 16.19 -19.98 -8.88
N GLU A 361 17.10 -20.30 -7.94
CA GLU A 361 16.78 -21.14 -6.78
C GLU A 361 15.68 -20.51 -5.92
N SER A 362 15.76 -19.21 -5.68
CA SER A 362 14.73 -18.48 -4.93
C SER A 362 13.40 -18.42 -5.70
N VAL A 363 13.43 -18.25 -7.02
CA VAL A 363 12.25 -18.36 -7.88
C VAL A 363 11.61 -19.72 -7.78
N GLN A 364 12.42 -20.82 -7.86
CA GLN A 364 11.91 -22.18 -7.76
C GLN A 364 11.26 -22.45 -6.40
N GLU A 365 11.89 -22.02 -5.28
CA GLU A 365 11.29 -22.11 -3.94
C GLU A 365 9.91 -21.43 -3.90
N GLY A 366 9.82 -20.23 -4.48
CA GLY A 366 8.56 -19.50 -4.55
C GLY A 366 7.51 -20.20 -5.42
N VAL A 367 7.91 -20.75 -6.58
CA VAL A 367 7.02 -21.52 -7.47
C VAL A 367 6.51 -22.78 -6.77
N ASP A 368 7.37 -23.50 -6.05
CA ASP A 368 6.99 -24.68 -5.28
C ASP A 368 5.96 -24.35 -4.20
N ALA A 369 6.11 -23.19 -3.54
CA ALA A 369 5.12 -22.71 -2.60
C ALA A 369 3.78 -22.36 -3.29
N LEU A 370 3.81 -21.69 -4.44
CA LEU A 370 2.60 -21.33 -5.20
C LEU A 370 1.86 -22.55 -5.76
N GLN A 371 2.56 -23.62 -6.15
CA GLN A 371 1.94 -24.87 -6.62
C GLN A 371 1.07 -25.54 -5.54
N GLN A 372 1.41 -25.32 -4.28
CA GLN A 372 0.63 -25.81 -3.13
C GLN A 372 -0.55 -24.88 -2.78
N GLY A 373 -0.67 -23.74 -3.47
CA GLY A 373 -1.69 -22.72 -3.25
C GLY A 373 -3.14 -23.23 -3.23
N PRO A 374 -3.58 -24.12 -4.14
CA PRO A 374 -4.93 -24.67 -4.14
C PRO A 374 -5.31 -25.39 -2.83
N GLU A 375 -4.32 -25.95 -2.12
CA GLU A 375 -4.54 -26.61 -0.83
C GLU A 375 -4.65 -25.61 0.33
N ILE A 376 -4.12 -24.38 0.13
CA ILE A 376 -4.12 -23.32 1.12
C ILE A 376 -5.47 -22.57 1.16
N GLY A 377 -6.32 -22.74 0.16
CA GLY A 377 -7.64 -22.12 0.10
C GLY A 377 -7.56 -20.59 0.11
N LYS A 378 -8.06 -19.96 1.18
CA LYS A 378 -8.16 -18.49 1.28
C LYS A 378 -6.83 -17.74 1.38
N LEU A 379 -5.71 -18.41 1.65
CA LEU A 379 -4.41 -17.75 1.70
C LEU A 379 -3.93 -17.29 0.32
N ALA A 380 -4.37 -17.93 -0.75
CA ALA A 380 -3.90 -17.64 -2.11
C ALA A 380 -4.08 -16.17 -2.51
N HIS A 381 -5.15 -15.51 -2.04
CA HIS A 381 -5.40 -14.12 -2.38
C HIS A 381 -4.45 -13.10 -1.73
N CYS A 382 -3.78 -13.45 -0.64
CA CYS A 382 -2.77 -12.61 0.01
C CYS A 382 -1.35 -12.88 -0.50
N LEU A 383 -1.20 -13.68 -1.56
CA LEU A 383 0.08 -13.98 -2.22
C LEU A 383 0.32 -13.13 -3.48
N LEU A 384 -0.46 -12.06 -3.71
CA LEU A 384 -0.32 -11.23 -4.92
C LEU A 384 1.08 -10.63 -5.05
N PHE A 385 1.64 -10.11 -3.98
CA PHE A 385 2.99 -9.54 -4.01
C PHE A 385 4.06 -10.62 -4.27
N PRO A 386 4.07 -11.76 -3.59
CA PRO A 386 4.91 -12.91 -3.98
C PRO A 386 4.70 -13.35 -5.43
N CYS A 387 3.47 -13.49 -5.92
CA CYS A 387 3.19 -13.85 -7.32
C CYS A 387 3.83 -12.88 -8.31
N LEU A 388 3.78 -11.58 -8.03
CA LEU A 388 4.44 -10.57 -8.86
C LEU A 388 5.95 -10.75 -8.87
N MET A 389 6.55 -10.84 -7.68
CA MET A 389 8.00 -10.90 -7.53
C MET A 389 8.58 -12.19 -8.13
N ILE A 390 7.97 -13.31 -7.84
CA ILE A 390 8.36 -14.62 -8.40
C ILE A 390 8.12 -14.61 -9.91
N GLY A 391 6.93 -14.21 -10.36
CA GLY A 391 6.53 -14.23 -11.77
C GLY A 391 7.42 -13.34 -12.65
N ALA A 392 7.78 -12.15 -12.18
CA ALA A 392 8.66 -11.23 -12.93
C ALA A 392 10.06 -11.83 -13.16
N HIS A 393 10.46 -12.82 -12.36
CA HIS A 393 11.77 -13.48 -12.46
C HIS A 393 11.71 -14.92 -13.00
N CYS A 394 10.51 -15.42 -13.37
CA CYS A 394 10.36 -16.75 -13.96
C CYS A 394 10.90 -16.78 -15.39
N MET A 395 11.89 -17.63 -15.64
CA MET A 395 12.43 -17.91 -16.98
C MET A 395 11.79 -19.14 -17.62
N ASN A 396 11.27 -20.07 -16.83
CA ASN A 396 10.67 -21.31 -17.29
C ASN A 396 9.17 -21.12 -17.59
N PRO A 397 8.66 -21.55 -18.76
CA PRO A 397 7.23 -21.47 -19.10
C PRO A 397 6.30 -22.20 -18.12
N ASP A 398 6.73 -23.33 -17.57
CA ASP A 398 5.92 -24.08 -16.58
C ASP A 398 5.76 -23.29 -15.28
N ALA A 399 6.84 -22.63 -14.83
CA ALA A 399 6.80 -21.73 -13.67
C ALA A 399 5.91 -20.51 -13.94
N GLN A 400 5.97 -19.93 -15.16
CA GLN A 400 5.09 -18.84 -15.57
C GLN A 400 3.61 -19.26 -15.54
N GLN A 401 3.32 -20.49 -16.00
CA GLN A 401 1.95 -21.02 -15.96
C GLN A 401 1.46 -21.24 -14.52
N THR A 402 2.33 -21.70 -13.61
CA THR A 402 1.99 -21.80 -12.18
C THR A 402 1.60 -20.45 -11.59
N VAL A 403 2.37 -19.40 -11.88
CA VAL A 403 2.06 -18.03 -11.43
C VAL A 403 0.73 -17.56 -12.00
N LEU A 404 0.47 -17.78 -13.30
CA LEU A 404 -0.83 -17.40 -13.91
C LEU A 404 -2.00 -18.12 -13.26
N SER A 405 -1.86 -19.42 -12.99
CA SER A 405 -2.91 -20.20 -12.31
C SER A 405 -3.18 -19.68 -10.90
N SER A 406 -2.13 -19.29 -10.16
CA SER A 406 -2.29 -18.68 -8.83
C SER A 406 -2.99 -17.32 -8.90
N LEU A 407 -2.69 -16.51 -9.92
CA LEU A 407 -3.38 -15.24 -10.15
C LEU A 407 -4.84 -15.42 -10.56
N GLU A 408 -5.15 -16.43 -11.36
CA GLU A 408 -6.52 -16.76 -11.76
C GLU A 408 -7.38 -17.16 -10.55
N ILE A 409 -6.85 -18.00 -9.67
CA ILE A 409 -7.53 -18.36 -8.41
C ILE A 409 -7.75 -17.12 -7.53
N ALA A 410 -6.73 -16.26 -7.43
CA ALA A 410 -6.87 -15.03 -6.65
C ALA A 410 -7.89 -14.07 -7.28
N ASP A 411 -7.93 -13.91 -8.60
CA ASP A 411 -8.86 -13.04 -9.31
C ASP A 411 -10.32 -13.48 -9.14
N GLU A 412 -10.59 -14.79 -9.20
CA GLU A 412 -11.92 -15.34 -8.96
C GLU A 412 -12.48 -14.95 -7.59
N TYR A 413 -11.62 -14.94 -6.57
CA TYR A 413 -12.01 -14.54 -5.22
C TYR A 413 -12.05 -13.02 -5.03
N LEU A 414 -10.97 -12.33 -5.44
CA LEU A 414 -10.77 -10.90 -5.15
C LEU A 414 -11.63 -10.01 -6.02
N SER A 415 -11.67 -10.26 -7.33
CA SER A 415 -12.26 -9.35 -8.32
C SER A 415 -11.66 -7.94 -8.23
N PHE A 416 -10.34 -7.83 -8.11
CA PHE A 416 -9.58 -6.58 -8.02
C PHE A 416 -8.90 -6.23 -9.34
N GLY A 417 -8.97 -4.95 -9.74
CA GLY A 417 -8.31 -4.49 -10.95
C GLY A 417 -6.79 -4.64 -10.92
N SER A 418 -6.16 -4.58 -9.73
CA SER A 418 -4.72 -4.77 -9.58
C SER A 418 -4.24 -6.13 -10.08
N VAL A 419 -5.04 -7.20 -9.93
CA VAL A 419 -4.70 -8.54 -10.43
C VAL A 419 -4.56 -8.53 -11.95
N LYS A 420 -5.46 -7.85 -12.66
CA LYS A 420 -5.39 -7.70 -14.13
C LYS A 420 -4.20 -6.87 -14.58
N VAL A 421 -3.86 -5.82 -13.85
CA VAL A 421 -2.66 -5.01 -14.13
C VAL A 421 -1.40 -5.86 -13.97
N MET A 422 -1.34 -6.68 -12.94
CA MET A 422 -0.22 -7.57 -12.68
C MET A 422 -0.10 -8.66 -13.75
N GLU A 423 -1.20 -9.32 -14.12
CA GLU A 423 -1.26 -10.34 -15.16
C GLU A 423 -0.75 -9.78 -16.51
N ALA A 424 -1.24 -8.59 -16.89
CA ALA A 424 -0.80 -7.93 -18.12
C ALA A 424 0.71 -7.60 -18.08
N PHE A 425 1.19 -7.05 -16.99
CA PHE A 425 2.60 -6.74 -16.79
C PHE A 425 3.50 -7.98 -16.91
N LEU A 426 3.13 -9.10 -16.28
CA LEU A 426 3.90 -10.34 -16.36
C LEU A 426 3.94 -10.90 -17.79
N LYS A 427 2.81 -10.90 -18.49
CA LYS A 427 2.76 -11.33 -19.89
C LYS A 427 3.61 -10.45 -20.80
N ASP A 428 3.63 -9.14 -20.56
CA ASP A 428 4.46 -8.20 -21.31
C ASP A 428 5.96 -8.47 -21.08
N ILE A 429 6.39 -8.68 -19.85
CA ILE A 429 7.79 -9.02 -19.52
C ILE A 429 8.21 -10.32 -20.19
N TRP A 430 7.40 -11.37 -20.10
CA TRP A 430 7.74 -12.68 -20.67
C TRP A 430 7.77 -12.65 -22.20
N SER A 431 6.88 -11.89 -22.85
CA SER A 431 6.85 -11.74 -24.29
C SER A 431 8.04 -10.93 -24.84
N ALA A 432 8.54 -9.96 -24.06
CA ALA A 432 9.71 -9.17 -24.44
C ALA A 432 11.04 -9.94 -24.39
N GLY A 433 11.04 -11.16 -23.85
CA GLY A 433 12.20 -12.02 -23.69
C GLY A 433 13.25 -11.37 -22.77
N ASN A 434 13.34 -11.81 -21.55
CA ASN A 434 14.29 -11.39 -20.50
C ASN A 434 14.74 -9.92 -20.62
N VAL A 435 14.01 -9.04 -19.98
CA VAL A 435 14.38 -7.62 -19.91
C VAL A 435 15.75 -7.52 -19.23
N GLN A 436 16.80 -7.28 -20.01
CA GLN A 436 18.11 -6.94 -19.48
C GLN A 436 17.99 -5.56 -18.82
N GLY A 437 18.23 -5.50 -17.52
CA GLY A 437 18.17 -4.25 -16.76
C GLY A 437 18.26 -4.49 -15.27
N ASP A 438 18.46 -3.39 -14.55
CA ASP A 438 18.39 -3.41 -13.10
C ASP A 438 16.95 -3.70 -12.63
N PHE A 439 16.82 -4.09 -11.36
CA PHE A 439 15.54 -4.46 -10.76
C PHE A 439 14.46 -3.38 -10.93
N TRP A 440 14.78 -2.13 -10.63
CA TRP A 440 13.79 -1.04 -10.64
C TRP A 440 13.37 -0.63 -12.05
N THR A 441 14.29 -0.68 -13.03
CA THR A 441 13.94 -0.46 -14.44
C THR A 441 12.94 -1.51 -14.90
N MET A 442 13.12 -2.77 -14.52
CA MET A 442 12.20 -3.86 -14.84
C MET A 442 10.82 -3.66 -14.16
N MET A 443 10.79 -3.28 -12.87
CA MET A 443 9.55 -3.18 -12.09
C MET A 443 8.81 -1.84 -12.28
N ARG A 444 9.46 -0.82 -12.88
CA ARG A 444 8.86 0.51 -13.08
C ARG A 444 7.47 0.51 -13.72
N PRO A 445 7.16 -0.31 -14.73
CA PRO A 445 5.84 -0.28 -15.38
C PRO A 445 4.68 -0.64 -14.45
N VAL A 446 4.92 -1.44 -13.40
CA VAL A 446 3.91 -1.85 -12.43
C VAL A 446 3.95 -1.04 -11.14
N SER A 447 5.12 -0.52 -10.76
CA SER A 447 5.35 0.14 -9.46
C SER A 447 4.42 1.34 -9.18
N THR A 448 3.97 2.02 -10.23
CA THR A 448 3.09 3.19 -10.12
C THR A 448 1.63 2.88 -10.41
N LYS A 449 1.32 1.71 -10.97
CA LYS A 449 -0.03 1.40 -11.48
C LYS A 449 -0.92 0.68 -10.47
N ALA A 450 -0.36 -0.19 -9.65
CA ALA A 450 -1.14 -1.00 -8.74
C ALA A 450 -0.38 -1.29 -7.45
N PHE A 451 -1.11 -1.38 -6.35
CA PHE A 451 -0.61 -1.89 -5.08
C PHE A 451 -1.03 -3.34 -4.89
N MET A 452 -0.22 -4.04 -4.11
CA MET A 452 -0.42 -5.44 -3.77
C MET A 452 -0.19 -5.61 -2.27
N PHE A 453 -0.75 -6.65 -1.71
CA PHE A 453 -0.50 -7.02 -0.32
C PHE A 453 -0.51 -8.55 -0.18
#